data_a72bcc0a57a22bdea6d3964232c5d1cd
#
_entry.id   a72bcc0a57a22bdea6d3964232c5d1cd
#
_cell.length_a   1.000
_cell.length_b   1.000
_cell.length_c   1.000
_cell.angle_alpha   90.00
_cell.angle_beta   90.00
_cell.angle_gamma   90.00
#
_symmetry.space_group_name_H-M   'P 1'
#
loop_
_entity.id
_entity.type
_entity.pdbx_description
1 polymer ?
#
loop_
_entity_poly.entity_id
_entity_poly.type
_entity_poly.pdbx_seq_one_letter_code
_entity_poly.pdbx_strand_id
1 'polypeptide(L)'
;PIMKKITSRTVLEKEFGEAATMGKDGEPTKIDFRRKFAIAFILPETNRKTDLSPLSLTVKGKNRLILKYKLKQGEELPFSTQPFFLIVVDRKYVDYAIEK
;
A
#
# COMPACT_ATOMS: atom_id res chain seq x y z
N PRO A 1 -4.16 11.41 2.59
CA PRO A 1 -3.75 10.05 2.21
C PRO A 1 -4.70 9.45 1.19
N ILE A 2 -4.15 8.64 0.31
CA ILE A 2 -4.89 7.98 -0.75
C ILE A 2 -4.80 6.48 -0.53
N MET A 3 -5.95 5.79 -0.64
CA MET A 3 -5.98 4.33 -0.68
C MET A 3 -6.49 3.88 -2.05
N LYS A 4 -5.75 2.98 -2.69
CA LYS A 4 -6.11 2.44 -4.00
C LYS A 4 -6.06 0.92 -3.99
N LYS A 5 -7.00 0.31 -4.71
CA LYS A 5 -6.95 -1.12 -4.98
C LYS A 5 -6.16 -1.34 -6.26
N ILE A 6 -5.15 -2.19 -6.18
CA ILE A 6 -4.31 -2.56 -7.32
C ILE A 6 -4.68 -3.98 -7.70
N THR A 7 -5.36 -4.14 -8.81
CA THR A 7 -5.94 -5.42 -9.21
C THR A 7 -5.20 -6.12 -10.35
N SER A 8 -4.16 -5.48 -10.88
CA SER A 8 -3.35 -6.06 -11.95
C SER A 8 -1.94 -5.51 -11.92
N ARG A 9 -1.01 -6.23 -12.54
CA ARG A 9 0.38 -5.78 -12.66
C ARG A 9 0.47 -4.49 -13.47
N THR A 10 -0.36 -4.35 -14.50
CA THR A 10 -0.39 -3.13 -15.31
C THR A 10 -0.71 -1.91 -14.47
N VAL A 11 -1.70 -2.02 -13.59
CA VAL A 11 -2.06 -0.93 -12.68
C VAL A 11 -0.94 -0.65 -11.68
N LEU A 12 -0.31 -1.71 -11.15
CA LEU A 12 0.80 -1.56 -10.22
C LEU A 12 1.96 -0.78 -10.84
N GLU A 13 2.37 -1.16 -12.05
CA GLU A 13 3.45 -0.51 -12.76
C GLU A 13 3.12 0.93 -13.14
N LYS A 14 1.87 1.18 -13.53
CA LYS A 14 1.42 2.53 -13.88
C LYS A 14 1.46 3.49 -12.69
N GLU A 15 1.07 3.02 -11.51
CA GLU A 15 1.02 3.87 -10.32
C GLU A 15 2.39 4.08 -9.67
N PHE A 16 3.24 3.08 -9.68
CA PHE A 16 4.50 3.11 -8.94
C PHE A 16 5.74 3.01 -9.81
N GLY A 17 5.58 2.68 -11.09
CA GLY A 17 6.70 2.40 -11.95
C GLY A 17 7.35 1.07 -11.64
N GLU A 18 8.34 0.71 -12.44
CA GLU A 18 9.01 -0.58 -12.34
C GLU A 18 9.81 -0.72 -11.05
N ALA A 19 10.44 0.36 -10.60
CA ALA A 19 11.26 0.36 -9.38
C ALA A 19 10.45 0.06 -8.13
N ALA A 20 9.19 0.47 -8.08
CA ALA A 20 8.35 0.24 -6.91
C ALA A 20 7.84 -1.18 -6.79
N THR A 21 8.00 -1.99 -7.84
CA THR A 21 7.63 -3.41 -7.79
C THR A 21 8.79 -4.29 -7.32
N MET A 22 9.94 -3.68 -7.03
CA MET A 22 11.11 -4.42 -6.53
C MET A 22 10.95 -4.71 -5.04
N GLY A 23 11.07 -5.97 -4.66
CA GLY A 23 11.07 -6.39 -3.27
C GLY A 23 12.42 -6.22 -2.60
N LYS A 24 12.59 -6.81 -1.42
CA LYS A 24 13.88 -6.88 -0.74
C LYS A 24 14.91 -7.53 -1.66
N ASP A 25 16.15 -7.10 -1.56
CA ASP A 25 17.27 -7.64 -2.34
C ASP A 25 17.15 -7.40 -3.84
N GLY A 26 16.33 -6.42 -4.24
CA GLY A 26 16.20 -6.04 -5.64
C GLY A 26 15.41 -7.00 -6.50
N GLU A 27 14.72 -7.97 -5.91
CA GLU A 27 13.87 -8.87 -6.67
C GLU A 27 12.49 -8.25 -6.92
N PRO A 28 11.86 -8.51 -8.09
CA PRO A 28 10.52 -8.02 -8.35
C PRO A 28 9.52 -8.58 -7.35
N THR A 29 8.62 -7.72 -6.88
CA THR A 29 7.52 -8.16 -6.04
C THR A 29 6.58 -9.04 -6.85
N LYS A 30 6.40 -10.28 -6.42
CA LYS A 30 5.53 -11.24 -7.10
C LYS A 30 4.17 -11.26 -6.45
N ILE A 31 3.16 -10.78 -7.17
CA ILE A 31 1.77 -10.82 -6.74
C ILE A 31 1.00 -11.62 -7.78
N ASP A 32 0.33 -12.68 -7.33
CA ASP A 32 -0.56 -13.44 -8.20
C ASP A 32 -1.91 -12.76 -8.24
N PHE A 33 -2.10 -11.88 -9.23
CA PHE A 33 -3.34 -11.11 -9.36
C PHE A 33 -4.57 -11.95 -9.73
N ARG A 34 -4.41 -13.22 -9.98
CA ARG A 34 -5.54 -14.13 -10.17
C ARG A 34 -6.20 -14.47 -8.83
N ARG A 35 -5.39 -14.52 -7.76
CA ARG A 35 -5.81 -14.93 -6.43
C ARG A 35 -5.75 -13.82 -5.39
N LYS A 36 -4.98 -12.78 -5.68
CA LYS A 36 -4.71 -11.69 -4.75
C LYS A 36 -4.90 -10.34 -5.44
N PHE A 37 -5.03 -9.33 -4.63
CA PHE A 37 -4.90 -7.96 -5.09
C PHE A 37 -4.10 -7.20 -4.04
N ALA A 38 -3.71 -5.98 -4.36
CA ALA A 38 -2.97 -5.17 -3.42
C ALA A 38 -3.78 -3.93 -3.03
N ILE A 39 -3.55 -3.45 -1.81
CA ILE A 39 -4.06 -2.17 -1.36
C ILE A 39 -2.86 -1.26 -1.17
N ALA A 40 -2.86 -0.14 -1.89
CA ALA A 40 -1.82 0.87 -1.77
C ALA A 40 -2.31 2.00 -0.87
N PHE A 41 -1.55 2.30 0.17
CA PHE A 41 -1.80 3.45 1.04
C PHE A 41 -0.67 4.45 0.81
N ILE A 42 -1.02 5.64 0.32
CA ILE A 42 -0.05 6.63 -0.13
C ILE A 42 -0.28 7.92 0.63
N LEU A 43 0.78 8.45 1.23
CA LEU A 43 0.75 9.75 1.90
C LEU A 43 1.16 10.86 0.94
N PRO A 44 0.82 12.12 1.25
CA PRO A 44 1.35 13.25 0.50
C PRO A 44 2.87 13.32 0.59
N GLU A 45 3.49 13.93 -0.41
CA GLU A 45 4.92 14.17 -0.38
C GLU A 45 5.30 14.99 0.85
N THR A 46 6.40 14.63 1.50
CA THR A 46 6.87 15.28 2.70
C THR A 46 8.39 15.30 2.77
N ASN A 47 8.95 16.31 3.41
CA ASN A 47 10.38 16.38 3.69
C ASN A 47 10.72 15.92 5.11
N ARG A 48 9.78 15.34 5.82
CA ARG A 48 10.03 14.79 7.16
C ARG A 48 10.30 13.30 7.09
N LYS A 49 11.22 12.84 7.95
CA LYS A 49 11.44 11.42 8.14
C LYS A 49 10.12 10.78 8.57
N THR A 50 9.62 9.84 7.80
CA THR A 50 8.32 9.24 8.02
C THR A 50 8.45 7.73 8.18
N ASP A 51 7.91 7.23 9.29
CA ASP A 51 7.84 5.81 9.59
C ASP A 51 6.38 5.40 9.39
N LEU A 52 6.11 4.66 8.33
CA LEU A 52 4.76 4.25 7.94
C LEU A 52 4.73 2.75 7.73
N SER A 53 3.88 2.07 8.47
CA SER A 53 3.76 0.61 8.35
C SER A 53 2.33 0.15 8.65
N PRO A 54 1.87 -0.91 7.95
CA PRO A 54 0.57 -1.50 8.27
C PRO A 54 0.65 -2.28 9.58
N LEU A 55 -0.41 -2.21 10.37
CA LEU A 55 -0.53 -2.97 11.62
C LEU A 55 -1.48 -4.14 11.47
N SER A 56 -2.66 -3.91 10.91
CA SER A 56 -3.65 -4.96 10.73
C SER A 56 -4.66 -4.60 9.67
N LEU A 57 -5.27 -5.62 9.09
CA LEU A 57 -6.39 -5.49 8.17
C LEU A 57 -7.44 -6.48 8.63
N THR A 58 -8.60 -6.00 9.04
CA THR A 58 -9.66 -6.84 9.58
C THR A 58 -10.95 -6.66 8.80
N VAL A 59 -11.73 -7.75 8.69
CA VAL A 59 -13.04 -7.72 8.06
C VAL A 59 -14.06 -7.23 9.10
N LYS A 60 -14.86 -6.24 8.71
CA LYS A 60 -15.96 -5.74 9.55
C LYS A 60 -17.27 -5.85 8.77
N GLY A 61 -18.22 -6.60 9.32
CA GLY A 61 -19.48 -6.84 8.62
C GLY A 61 -19.28 -7.72 7.39
N LYS A 62 -20.09 -7.48 6.36
CA LYS A 62 -20.09 -8.32 5.16
C LYS A 62 -19.32 -7.74 3.99
N ASN A 63 -18.91 -6.47 4.07
CA ASN A 63 -18.37 -5.78 2.91
C ASN A 63 -17.38 -4.67 3.24
N ARG A 64 -16.79 -4.68 4.44
CA ARG A 64 -15.82 -3.66 4.84
C ARG A 64 -14.53 -4.28 5.36
N LEU A 65 -13.42 -3.63 5.02
CA LEU A 65 -12.11 -3.93 5.58
C LEU A 65 -11.61 -2.73 6.36
N ILE A 66 -11.14 -2.96 7.57
CA ILE A 66 -10.60 -1.89 8.41
C ILE A 66 -9.07 -2.02 8.39
N LEU A 67 -8.42 -0.97 7.89
CA LEU A 67 -6.96 -0.89 7.85
C LEU A 67 -6.47 -0.06 9.03
N LYS A 68 -5.65 -0.68 9.86
CA LYS A 68 -4.92 0.02 10.91
C LYS A 68 -3.45 0.11 10.54
N TYR A 69 -2.88 1.26 10.76
CA TYR A 69 -1.50 1.51 10.39
C TYR A 69 -0.82 2.39 11.43
N LYS A 70 0.51 2.38 11.39
CA LYS A 70 1.34 3.22 12.24
C LYS A 70 1.94 4.33 11.38
N LEU A 71 1.83 5.56 11.85
CA LEU A 71 2.44 6.71 11.20
C LEU A 71 3.17 7.52 12.26
N LYS A 72 4.47 7.71 12.07
CA LYS A 72 5.29 8.54 12.93
C LYS A 72 6.17 9.42 12.06
N GLN A 73 6.14 10.72 12.30
CA GLN A 73 6.99 11.68 11.60
C GLN A 73 8.02 12.23 12.54
N GLY A 74 9.23 12.40 12.04
CA GLY A 74 10.36 12.90 12.80
C GLY A 74 10.93 14.20 12.23
N GLU A 75 12.24 14.29 12.22
CA GLU A 75 12.98 15.48 11.80
C GLU A 75 12.84 15.78 10.32
N GLU A 76 13.14 17.01 9.94
CA GLU A 76 13.19 17.41 8.53
C GLU A 76 14.41 16.80 7.85
N LEU A 77 14.20 16.41 6.59
CA LEU A 77 15.24 15.85 5.73
C LEU A 77 15.61 16.86 4.65
N PRO A 78 16.82 16.78 4.08
CA PRO A 78 17.23 17.67 2.99
C PRO A 78 16.60 17.29 1.64
N PHE A 79 15.63 16.38 1.62
CA PHE A 79 14.95 15.92 0.42
C PHE A 79 13.51 15.56 0.76
N SER A 80 12.67 15.47 -0.27
CA SER A 80 11.26 15.06 -0.12
C SER A 80 11.07 13.61 -0.54
N THR A 81 10.14 12.92 0.14
CA THR A 81 9.73 11.56 -0.17
C THR A 81 8.22 11.46 -0.17
N GLN A 82 7.69 10.45 -0.82
CA GLN A 82 6.27 10.14 -0.76
C GLN A 82 6.11 8.75 -0.11
N PRO A 83 5.84 8.70 1.20
CA PRO A 83 5.72 7.44 1.90
C PRO A 83 4.50 6.64 1.45
N PHE A 84 4.66 5.34 1.29
CA PHE A 84 3.56 4.45 0.94
C PHE A 84 3.83 3.04 1.43
N PHE A 85 2.79 2.22 1.47
CA PHE A 85 2.95 0.78 1.63
C PHE A 85 1.93 0.04 0.77
N LEU A 86 2.23 -1.23 0.50
CA LEU A 86 1.35 -2.14 -0.22
C LEU A 86 1.01 -3.32 0.69
N ILE A 87 -0.24 -3.71 0.69
CA ILE A 87 -0.71 -4.91 1.39
C ILE A 87 -1.28 -5.86 0.36
N VAL A 88 -0.86 -7.12 0.38
CA VAL A 88 -1.40 -8.15 -0.50
C VAL A 88 -2.54 -8.84 0.21
N VAL A 89 -3.70 -8.89 -0.43
CA VAL A 89 -4.95 -9.37 0.16
C VAL A 89 -5.60 -10.40 -0.77
N ASP A 90 -6.29 -11.38 -0.17
CA ASP A 90 -7.04 -12.37 -0.93
C ASP A 90 -8.08 -11.69 -1.83
N ARG A 91 -8.18 -12.12 -3.09
CA ARG A 91 -9.05 -11.50 -4.08
C ARG A 91 -10.54 -11.58 -3.72
N LYS A 92 -10.93 -12.48 -2.85
CA LYS A 92 -12.32 -12.56 -2.40
C LYS A 92 -12.81 -11.26 -1.75
N TYR A 93 -11.90 -10.42 -1.28
CA TYR A 93 -12.21 -9.14 -0.64
C TYR A 93 -12.12 -7.96 -1.59
N VAL A 94 -11.94 -8.18 -2.89
CA VAL A 94 -11.68 -7.10 -3.85
C VAL A 94 -12.82 -6.07 -3.92
N ASP A 95 -14.06 -6.50 -3.67
CA ASP A 95 -15.23 -5.61 -3.70
C ASP A 95 -15.55 -4.97 -2.34
N TYR A 96 -14.76 -5.27 -1.32
CA TYR A 96 -14.98 -4.70 0.01
C TYR A 96 -14.51 -3.25 0.05
N ALA A 97 -15.27 -2.39 0.73
CA ALA A 97 -14.83 -1.02 0.99
C ALA A 97 -13.71 -1.03 2.02
N ILE A 98 -12.76 -0.13 1.87
CA ILE A 98 -11.60 -0.03 2.76
C ILE A 98 -11.75 1.21 3.62
N GLU A 99 -11.66 1.05 4.94
CA GLU A 99 -11.73 2.13 5.91
C GLU A 99 -10.44 2.18 6.73
N LYS A 100 -10.11 3.38 7.17
CA LYS A 100 -8.97 3.61 8.06
C LYS A 100 -9.41 3.57 9.52
#